data_561b3e79df42bec8bfdd543dd565481e
#
_entry.id   561b3e79df42bec8bfdd543dd565481e
#
_cell.length_a   1.000
_cell.length_b   1.000
_cell.length_c   1.000
_cell.angle_alpha   90.00
_cell.angle_beta   90.00
_cell.angle_gamma   90.00
#
_symmetry.space_group_name_H-M   'P 1'
#
loop_
_entity.id
_entity.type
_entity.pdbx_description
1 polymer ?
#
loop_
_entity_poly.entity_id
_entity_poly.type
_entity_poly.pdbx_seq_one_letter_code
_entity_poly.pdbx_strand_id
1 'polypeptide(L)'
;LSVNVATIAEAEPRRAELSTRDIIVERFLVDERTYVDSVERLLDLGLQRYVLQNDNLSAILDLLWPFVDAQRRFLLAIETVARQPWESQSWAAPFRKWSEMSSMYAQFITNEKGATEYIRNVLAKEYLTKSFSIVLKDSLRLLYLPSQHLPRYSVFLEVRPLLPIIPSSAPFCDPRECC
;
A
#
# COMPACT_ATOMS: atom_id res chain seq x y z
N LEU A 1 -4.85 -15.96 -65.55
CA LEU A 1 -5.44 -15.33 -64.39
C LEU A 1 -4.56 -15.59 -63.17
N SER A 2 -3.61 -14.62 -62.92
CA SER A 2 -2.75 -14.66 -61.75
C SER A 2 -3.41 -13.90 -60.61
N VAL A 3 -3.72 -14.59 -59.53
CA VAL A 3 -4.25 -13.97 -58.33
C VAL A 3 -3.04 -13.59 -57.46
N ASN A 4 -2.82 -12.28 -57.29
CA ASN A 4 -1.84 -11.72 -56.37
C ASN A 4 -2.37 -11.83 -54.94
N VAL A 5 -1.85 -12.77 -54.18
CA VAL A 5 -2.09 -12.86 -52.74
C VAL A 5 -1.19 -11.82 -52.08
N ALA A 6 -1.72 -10.63 -51.80
CA ALA A 6 -1.04 -9.65 -50.97
C ALA A 6 -0.96 -10.21 -49.53
N THR A 7 0.24 -10.55 -49.10
CA THR A 7 0.55 -10.94 -47.73
C THR A 7 0.29 -9.73 -46.83
N ILE A 8 -0.81 -9.76 -46.11
CA ILE A 8 -1.07 -8.81 -45.03
C ILE A 8 -0.09 -9.21 -43.91
N ALA A 9 1.03 -8.50 -43.82
CA ALA A 9 1.89 -8.54 -42.66
C ALA A 9 1.11 -7.94 -41.49
N GLU A 10 0.58 -8.81 -40.63
CA GLU A 10 0.07 -8.40 -39.32
C GLU A 10 1.23 -7.77 -38.57
N ALA A 11 1.20 -6.44 -38.46
CA ALA A 11 2.11 -5.70 -37.60
C ALA A 11 1.80 -6.09 -36.16
N GLU A 12 2.65 -6.94 -35.57
CA GLU A 12 2.58 -7.18 -34.13
C GLU A 12 2.57 -5.83 -33.41
N PRO A 13 1.65 -5.61 -32.44
CA PRO A 13 1.62 -4.37 -31.69
C PRO A 13 2.97 -4.29 -30.94
N ARG A 14 3.80 -3.30 -31.31
CA ARG A 14 5.02 -2.99 -30.56
C ARG A 14 4.61 -2.84 -29.10
N ARG A 15 5.05 -3.76 -28.25
CA ARG A 15 4.99 -3.62 -26.81
C ARG A 15 5.66 -2.28 -26.49
N ALA A 16 4.87 -1.27 -26.15
CA ALA A 16 5.40 0.02 -25.72
C ALA A 16 6.32 -0.25 -24.54
N GLU A 17 7.59 0.10 -24.66
CA GLU A 17 8.55 -0.01 -23.57
C GLU A 17 8.00 0.89 -22.45
N LEU A 18 7.70 0.27 -21.29
CA LEU A 18 7.24 0.99 -20.10
C LEU A 18 8.34 1.99 -19.72
N SER A 19 7.97 3.23 -19.48
CA SER A 19 8.92 4.22 -18.98
C SER A 19 9.41 3.80 -17.58
N THR A 20 10.61 4.23 -17.18
CA THR A 20 11.13 4.00 -15.83
C THR A 20 10.12 4.43 -14.75
N ARG A 21 9.39 5.48 -15.02
CA ARG A 21 8.31 5.98 -14.17
C ARG A 21 7.17 4.97 -14.02
N ASP A 22 6.70 4.42 -15.14
CA ASP A 22 5.59 3.46 -15.13
C ASP A 22 5.98 2.21 -14.33
N ILE A 23 7.23 1.76 -14.47
CA ILE A 23 7.78 0.65 -13.70
C ILE A 23 7.79 0.96 -12.20
N ILE A 24 8.18 2.17 -11.79
CA ILE A 24 8.20 2.58 -10.37
C ILE A 24 6.79 2.63 -9.81
N VAL A 25 5.85 3.21 -10.55
CA VAL A 25 4.45 3.33 -10.14
C VAL A 25 3.80 1.94 -10.04
N GLU A 26 4.00 1.08 -11.06
CA GLU A 26 3.46 -0.28 -11.05
C GLU A 26 4.00 -1.08 -9.86
N ARG A 27 5.30 -1.01 -9.60
CA ARG A 27 5.92 -1.69 -8.46
C ARG A 27 5.38 -1.18 -7.14
N PHE A 28 5.22 0.13 -6.98
CA PHE A 28 4.62 0.71 -5.78
C PHE A 28 3.18 0.19 -5.55
N LEU A 29 2.35 0.15 -6.60
CA LEU A 29 0.98 -0.37 -6.52
C LEU A 29 0.93 -1.86 -6.18
N VAL A 30 1.82 -2.67 -6.75
CA VAL A 30 1.92 -4.11 -6.44
C VAL A 30 2.33 -4.32 -4.98
N ASP A 31 3.33 -3.57 -4.52
CA ASP A 31 3.79 -3.64 -3.13
C ASP A 31 2.67 -3.22 -2.16
N GLU A 32 1.91 -2.16 -2.50
CA GLU A 32 0.81 -1.67 -1.66
C GLU A 32 -0.36 -2.66 -1.59
N ARG A 33 -0.76 -3.26 -2.73
CA ARG A 33 -1.79 -4.32 -2.73
C ARG A 33 -1.38 -5.48 -1.85
N THR A 34 -0.14 -5.95 -2.01
CA THR A 34 0.40 -7.07 -1.22
C THR A 34 0.42 -6.76 0.27
N TYR A 35 0.70 -5.50 0.61
CA TYR A 35 0.69 -5.03 1.98
C TYR A 35 -0.73 -5.01 2.56
N VAL A 36 -1.69 -4.42 1.85
CA VAL A 36 -3.11 -4.38 2.27
C VAL A 36 -3.65 -5.80 2.46
N ASP A 37 -3.45 -6.70 1.50
CA ASP A 37 -3.85 -8.12 1.61
C ASP A 37 -3.24 -8.78 2.86
N SER A 38 -2.00 -8.44 3.18
CA SER A 38 -1.31 -8.99 4.35
C SER A 38 -1.89 -8.48 5.67
N VAL A 39 -2.27 -7.20 5.74
CA VAL A 39 -2.90 -6.61 6.93
C VAL A 39 -4.34 -7.15 7.09
N GLU A 40 -5.06 -7.33 5.99
CA GLU A 40 -6.38 -7.99 5.98
C GLU A 40 -6.27 -9.42 6.52
N ARG A 41 -5.28 -10.16 6.07
CA ARG A 41 -5.01 -11.51 6.58
C ARG A 41 -4.75 -11.52 8.08
N LEU A 42 -4.05 -10.51 8.62
CA LEU A 42 -3.85 -10.40 10.08
C LEU A 42 -5.21 -10.24 10.81
N LEU A 43 -6.12 -9.46 10.25
CA LEU A 43 -7.50 -9.32 10.76
C LEU A 43 -8.24 -10.66 10.72
N ASP A 44 -8.14 -11.39 9.59
CA ASP A 44 -8.84 -12.66 9.35
C ASP A 44 -8.33 -13.80 10.22
N LEU A 45 -7.07 -13.77 10.66
CA LEU A 45 -6.53 -14.76 11.59
C LEU A 45 -7.31 -14.84 12.90
N GLY A 46 -8.16 -13.83 13.17
CA GLY A 46 -9.14 -13.88 14.26
C GLY A 46 -8.48 -14.01 15.63
N LEU A 47 -7.31 -13.39 15.82
CA LEU A 47 -6.60 -13.37 17.10
C LEU A 47 -7.50 -12.94 18.26
N GLN A 48 -8.55 -12.17 17.98
CA GLN A 48 -9.57 -11.77 18.94
C GLN A 48 -10.22 -12.97 19.66
N ARG A 49 -10.32 -14.13 19.00
CA ARG A 49 -10.85 -15.37 19.61
C ARG A 49 -9.89 -16.00 20.63
N TYR A 50 -8.62 -15.58 20.55
CA TYR A 50 -7.53 -16.09 21.38
C TYR A 50 -7.02 -15.02 22.33
N VAL A 51 -7.78 -13.91 22.51
CA VAL A 51 -7.40 -12.78 23.36
C VAL A 51 -7.14 -13.26 24.76
N LEU A 52 -5.98 -13.41 24.93
CA LEU A 52 -5.16 -13.65 26.04
C LEU A 52 -4.84 -12.27 26.63
N GLN A 53 -4.84 -12.17 27.91
CA GLN A 53 -4.69 -10.97 28.72
C GLN A 53 -3.39 -10.21 28.43
N ASN A 54 -3.34 -9.49 27.33
CA ASN A 54 -2.20 -8.63 26.99
C ASN A 54 -2.68 -7.31 26.38
N ASP A 55 -2.45 -6.22 27.07
CA ASP A 55 -2.94 -4.90 26.71
C ASP A 55 -2.40 -4.41 25.35
N ASN A 56 -1.13 -4.71 25.02
CA ASN A 56 -0.54 -4.30 23.75
C ASN A 56 -1.18 -5.04 22.56
N LEU A 57 -1.43 -6.34 22.71
CA LEU A 57 -2.10 -7.13 21.68
C LEU A 57 -3.55 -6.70 21.53
N SER A 58 -4.26 -6.44 22.63
CA SER A 58 -5.62 -5.92 22.64
C SER A 58 -5.69 -4.57 21.91
N ALA A 59 -4.79 -3.64 22.24
CA ALA A 59 -4.73 -2.32 21.59
C ALA A 59 -4.50 -2.42 20.07
N ILE A 60 -3.67 -3.37 19.61
CA ILE A 60 -3.49 -3.62 18.17
C ILE A 60 -4.77 -4.18 17.55
N LEU A 61 -5.42 -5.14 18.19
CA LEU A 61 -6.62 -5.78 17.66
C LEU A 61 -7.80 -4.79 17.56
N ASP A 62 -7.94 -3.90 18.53
CA ASP A 62 -8.96 -2.84 18.51
C ASP A 62 -8.71 -1.82 17.38
N LEU A 63 -7.44 -1.55 17.10
CA LEU A 63 -7.02 -0.67 16.01
C LEU A 63 -7.12 -1.32 14.63
N LEU A 64 -7.05 -2.65 14.55
CA LEU A 64 -6.79 -3.36 13.29
C LEU A 64 -7.87 -3.12 12.24
N TRP A 65 -9.15 -3.12 12.64
CA TRP A 65 -10.25 -2.87 11.72
C TRP A 65 -10.22 -1.46 11.09
N PRO A 66 -10.16 -0.36 11.87
CA PRO A 66 -10.04 0.98 11.29
C PRO A 66 -8.74 1.17 10.51
N PHE A 67 -7.66 0.50 10.89
CA PHE A 67 -6.39 0.53 10.18
C PHE A 67 -6.50 -0.11 8.78
N VAL A 68 -7.07 -1.30 8.68
CA VAL A 68 -7.33 -1.98 7.40
C VAL A 68 -8.21 -1.13 6.49
N ASP A 69 -9.28 -0.56 7.03
CA ASP A 69 -10.19 0.30 6.26
C ASP A 69 -9.49 1.57 5.75
N ALA A 70 -8.63 2.18 6.55
CA ALA A 70 -7.81 3.33 6.14
C ALA A 70 -6.83 2.94 5.01
N GLN A 71 -6.17 1.77 5.11
CA GLN A 71 -5.26 1.26 4.09
C GLN A 71 -5.97 0.94 2.77
N ARG A 72 -7.15 0.34 2.81
CA ARG A 72 -7.98 0.12 1.61
C ARG A 72 -8.34 1.43 0.91
N ARG A 73 -8.75 2.44 1.68
CA ARG A 73 -9.06 3.76 1.12
C ARG A 73 -7.83 4.43 0.51
N PHE A 74 -6.69 4.29 1.15
CA PHE A 74 -5.43 4.81 0.62
C PHE A 74 -5.04 4.10 -0.68
N LEU A 75 -5.08 2.76 -0.72
CA LEU A 75 -4.83 1.97 -1.92
C LEU A 75 -5.75 2.40 -3.07
N LEU A 76 -7.05 2.53 -2.82
CA LEU A 76 -8.00 3.00 -3.85
C LEU A 76 -7.65 4.39 -4.37
N ALA A 77 -7.21 5.29 -3.48
CA ALA A 77 -6.82 6.64 -3.86
C ALA A 77 -5.56 6.65 -4.75
N ILE A 78 -4.52 5.88 -4.42
CA ILE A 78 -3.31 5.80 -5.26
C ILE A 78 -3.59 5.10 -6.59
N GLU A 79 -4.41 4.05 -6.63
CA GLU A 79 -4.83 3.42 -7.87
C GLU A 79 -5.63 4.36 -8.78
N THR A 80 -6.48 5.19 -8.18
CA THR A 80 -7.25 6.20 -8.91
C THR A 80 -6.32 7.23 -9.56
N VAL A 81 -5.28 7.67 -8.85
CA VAL A 81 -4.26 8.58 -9.42
C VAL A 81 -3.49 7.88 -10.53
N ALA A 82 -3.07 6.63 -10.34
CA ALA A 82 -2.29 5.90 -11.33
C ALA A 82 -3.02 5.67 -12.66
N ARG A 83 -4.37 5.59 -12.64
CA ARG A 83 -5.20 5.42 -13.85
C ARG A 83 -5.40 6.71 -14.65
N GLN A 84 -5.04 7.86 -14.09
CA GLN A 84 -5.16 9.14 -14.81
C GLN A 84 -4.06 9.28 -15.86
N PRO A 85 -4.27 10.06 -16.92
CA PRO A 85 -3.18 10.47 -17.78
C PRO A 85 -2.05 11.08 -16.97
N TRP A 86 -0.81 10.81 -17.33
CA TRP A 86 0.36 11.16 -16.53
C TRP A 86 0.45 12.65 -16.18
N GLU A 87 0.00 13.53 -17.08
CA GLU A 87 -0.07 14.99 -16.89
C GLU A 87 -1.02 15.40 -15.77
N SER A 88 -2.04 14.58 -15.52
CA SER A 88 -3.09 14.85 -14.53
C SER A 88 -2.86 14.16 -13.18
N GLN A 89 -1.82 13.32 -13.07
CA GLN A 89 -1.56 12.54 -11.85
C GLN A 89 -1.06 13.42 -10.70
N SER A 90 -1.86 13.58 -9.67
CA SER A 90 -1.51 14.29 -8.44
C SER A 90 -1.20 13.31 -7.30
N TRP A 91 0.02 12.82 -7.23
CA TRP A 91 0.46 11.85 -6.21
C TRP A 91 0.48 12.43 -4.79
N ALA A 92 0.45 13.76 -4.62
CA ALA A 92 0.29 14.38 -3.30
C ALA A 92 -1.15 14.24 -2.75
N ALA A 93 -2.14 14.02 -3.61
CA ALA A 93 -3.55 13.97 -3.20
C ALA A 93 -3.88 12.84 -2.21
N PRO A 94 -3.46 11.57 -2.43
CA PRO A 94 -3.65 10.49 -1.47
C PRO A 94 -3.04 10.77 -0.10
N PHE A 95 -1.90 11.47 -0.05
CA PHE A 95 -1.18 11.76 1.18
C PHE A 95 -1.74 12.94 1.99
N ARG A 96 -2.75 13.66 1.50
CA ARG A 96 -3.35 14.79 2.25
C ARG A 96 -3.98 14.37 3.58
N LYS A 97 -4.48 13.13 3.67
CA LYS A 97 -5.05 12.57 4.90
C LYS A 97 -4.04 11.77 5.71
N TRP A 98 -2.75 11.97 5.44
CA TRP A 98 -1.68 11.22 6.10
C TRP A 98 -1.66 11.38 7.62
N SER A 99 -2.14 12.52 8.16
CA SER A 99 -2.20 12.73 9.60
C SER A 99 -3.05 11.69 10.34
N GLU A 100 -4.17 11.27 9.73
CA GLU A 100 -5.03 10.22 10.29
C GLU A 100 -4.32 8.87 10.29
N MET A 101 -3.70 8.51 9.16
CA MET A 101 -2.95 7.27 9.01
C MET A 101 -1.71 7.24 9.92
N SER A 102 -0.97 8.34 10.02
CA SER A 102 0.24 8.40 10.86
C SER A 102 -0.06 8.16 12.33
N SER A 103 -1.21 8.64 12.82
CA SER A 103 -1.66 8.35 14.19
C SER A 103 -1.92 6.86 14.40
N MET A 104 -2.56 6.18 13.44
CA MET A 104 -2.79 4.73 13.51
C MET A 104 -1.48 3.94 13.45
N TYR A 105 -0.55 4.33 12.58
CA TYR A 105 0.80 3.73 12.53
C TYR A 105 1.54 3.91 13.85
N ALA A 106 1.52 5.11 14.44
CA ALA A 106 2.16 5.38 15.72
C ALA A 106 1.62 4.48 16.84
N GLN A 107 0.29 4.35 16.93
CA GLN A 107 -0.34 3.45 17.90
C GLN A 107 0.03 1.99 17.66
N PHE A 108 0.03 1.55 16.41
CA PHE A 108 0.40 0.17 16.04
C PHE A 108 1.84 -0.13 16.44
N ILE A 109 2.79 0.71 16.04
CA ILE A 109 4.23 0.55 16.30
C ILE A 109 4.53 0.60 17.80
N THR A 110 3.84 1.47 18.56
CA THR A 110 4.02 1.56 20.01
C THR A 110 3.68 0.22 20.70
N ASN A 111 2.65 -0.48 20.24
CA ASN A 111 2.20 -1.72 20.84
C ASN A 111 2.86 -2.98 20.23
N GLU A 112 3.48 -2.88 19.05
CA GLU A 112 4.04 -4.00 18.29
C GLU A 112 5.04 -4.84 19.12
N LYS A 113 5.98 -4.17 19.80
CA LYS A 113 7.01 -4.86 20.58
C LYS A 113 6.40 -5.71 21.69
N GLY A 114 5.50 -5.14 22.49
CA GLY A 114 4.86 -5.85 23.60
C GLY A 114 3.97 -7.00 23.11
N ALA A 115 3.22 -6.79 22.02
CA ALA A 115 2.37 -7.82 21.42
C ALA A 115 3.20 -8.99 20.86
N THR A 116 4.29 -8.70 20.14
CA THR A 116 5.15 -9.73 19.56
C THR A 116 5.91 -10.52 20.62
N GLU A 117 6.39 -9.86 21.67
CA GLU A 117 7.03 -10.53 22.81
C GLU A 117 6.05 -11.47 23.53
N TYR A 118 4.82 -11.01 23.76
CA TYR A 118 3.78 -11.84 24.33
C TYR A 118 3.50 -13.10 23.48
N ILE A 119 3.33 -12.95 22.17
CA ILE A 119 3.08 -14.08 21.26
C ILE A 119 4.27 -15.06 21.28
N ARG A 120 5.51 -14.58 21.32
CA ARG A 120 6.70 -15.44 21.45
C ARG A 120 6.69 -16.25 22.74
N ASN A 121 6.33 -15.59 23.85
CA ASN A 121 6.23 -16.25 25.15
C ASN A 121 5.12 -17.30 25.17
N VAL A 122 4.00 -17.05 24.48
CA VAL A 122 2.95 -18.06 24.30
C VAL A 122 3.45 -19.21 23.45
N LEU A 123 4.14 -18.95 22.34
CA LEU A 123 4.70 -19.97 21.45
C LEU A 123 5.75 -20.87 22.12
N ALA A 124 6.44 -20.37 23.14
CA ALA A 124 7.41 -21.13 23.90
C ALA A 124 6.76 -22.19 24.85
N LYS A 125 5.45 -22.17 25.02
CA LYS A 125 4.72 -23.12 25.86
C LYS A 125 4.49 -24.44 25.13
N GLU A 126 4.81 -25.56 25.77
CA GLU A 126 4.80 -26.90 25.14
C GLU A 126 3.40 -27.47 24.84
N TYR A 127 2.34 -26.90 25.44
CA TYR A 127 0.98 -27.46 25.35
C TYR A 127 0.12 -26.88 24.19
N LEU A 128 0.73 -26.15 23.26
CA LEU A 128 -0.01 -25.56 22.15
C LEU A 128 -0.37 -26.62 21.10
N THR A 129 -1.61 -26.53 20.61
CA THR A 129 -1.98 -27.32 19.43
C THR A 129 -1.20 -26.86 18.19
N LYS A 130 -0.93 -27.78 17.27
CA LYS A 130 -0.21 -27.47 16.02
C LYS A 130 -0.88 -26.37 15.24
N SER A 131 -2.21 -26.40 15.13
CA SER A 131 -2.99 -25.38 14.39
C SER A 131 -2.85 -24.00 15.03
N PHE A 132 -2.91 -23.90 16.36
CA PHE A 132 -2.77 -22.63 17.06
C PHE A 132 -1.34 -22.07 16.95
N SER A 133 -0.33 -22.92 17.03
CA SER A 133 1.05 -22.52 16.82
C SER A 133 1.30 -21.93 15.42
N ILE A 134 0.64 -22.46 14.38
CA ILE A 134 0.72 -21.92 13.01
C ILE A 134 0.11 -20.51 12.97
N VAL A 135 -1.09 -20.32 13.51
CA VAL A 135 -1.76 -19.00 13.56
C VAL A 135 -0.89 -17.96 14.26
N LEU A 136 -0.31 -18.29 15.41
CA LEU A 136 0.56 -17.38 16.15
C LEU A 136 1.85 -17.02 15.40
N LYS A 137 2.47 -17.97 14.69
CA LYS A 137 3.65 -17.72 13.85
C LYS A 137 3.34 -16.80 12.67
N ASP A 138 2.21 -17.04 12.00
CA ASP A 138 1.74 -16.16 10.94
C ASP A 138 1.45 -14.75 11.45
N SER A 139 0.80 -14.66 12.62
CA SER A 139 0.53 -13.38 13.28
C SER A 139 1.79 -12.60 13.61
N LEU A 140 2.83 -13.26 14.15
CA LEU A 140 4.12 -12.62 14.41
C LEU A 140 4.71 -12.00 13.16
N ARG A 141 4.67 -12.72 12.03
CA ARG A 141 5.20 -12.22 10.76
C ARG A 141 4.43 -11.00 10.27
N LEU A 142 3.10 -11.02 10.38
CA LEU A 142 2.22 -9.97 9.89
C LEU A 142 2.24 -8.72 10.78
N LEU A 143 2.44 -8.87 12.09
CA LEU A 143 2.53 -7.76 13.03
C LEU A 143 3.73 -6.82 12.77
N TYR A 144 4.80 -7.32 12.15
CA TYR A 144 5.95 -6.47 11.78
C TYR A 144 5.74 -5.67 10.49
N LEU A 145 4.74 -6.02 9.69
CA LEU A 145 4.59 -5.40 8.37
C LEU A 145 4.34 -3.89 8.41
N PRO A 146 3.51 -3.32 9.31
CA PRO A 146 3.29 -1.89 9.33
C PRO A 146 4.57 -1.09 9.57
N SER A 147 5.39 -1.49 10.55
CA SER A 147 6.66 -0.82 10.84
C SER A 147 7.67 -0.92 9.69
N GLN A 148 7.70 -2.06 8.98
CA GLN A 148 8.57 -2.28 7.82
C GLN A 148 8.07 -1.59 6.55
N HIS A 149 6.76 -1.40 6.41
CA HIS A 149 6.16 -0.80 5.22
C HIS A 149 6.21 0.73 5.25
N LEU A 150 6.06 1.34 6.41
CA LEU A 150 6.02 2.80 6.58
C LEU A 150 7.17 3.57 5.89
N PRO A 151 8.46 3.14 5.95
CA PRO A 151 9.56 3.82 5.27
C PRO A 151 9.43 3.84 3.74
N ARG A 152 8.67 2.92 3.12
CA ARG A 152 8.50 2.85 1.67
C ARG A 152 7.77 4.05 1.10
N TYR A 153 6.88 4.67 1.88
CA TYR A 153 6.19 5.89 1.47
C TYR A 153 7.15 7.07 1.32
N SER A 154 8.12 7.21 2.23
CA SER A 154 9.17 8.24 2.12
C SER A 154 9.99 8.05 0.87
N VAL A 155 10.44 6.80 0.61
CA VAL A 155 11.22 6.46 -0.59
C VAL A 155 10.43 6.77 -1.87
N PHE A 156 9.14 6.40 -1.92
CA PHE A 156 8.29 6.71 -3.07
C PHE A 156 8.15 8.23 -3.30
N LEU A 157 7.96 8.99 -2.24
CA LEU A 157 7.84 10.46 -2.31
C LEU A 157 9.16 11.15 -2.68
N GLU A 158 10.30 10.60 -2.29
CA GLU A 158 11.64 11.12 -2.64
C GLU A 158 11.99 10.90 -4.11
N VAL A 159 11.55 9.78 -4.70
CA VAL A 159 11.71 9.48 -6.13
C VAL A 159 10.81 10.38 -7.00
N ARG A 160 9.85 11.10 -6.41
CA ARG A 160 8.92 12.02 -7.07
C ARG A 160 9.57 13.09 -7.96
N PRO A 161 10.76 13.68 -7.69
CA PRO A 161 11.38 14.65 -8.58
C PRO A 161 11.75 14.09 -9.96
N LEU A 162 11.86 12.76 -10.09
CA LEU A 162 12.04 12.09 -11.39
C LEU A 162 10.73 11.99 -12.20
N LEU A 163 9.59 12.30 -11.55
CA LEU A 163 8.30 12.43 -12.19
C LEU A 163 8.17 13.88 -12.63
N PRO A 164 8.03 14.20 -13.92
CA PRO A 164 8.04 15.57 -14.40
C PRO A 164 6.99 16.40 -13.64
N ILE A 165 7.47 17.43 -12.96
CA ILE A 165 6.62 18.46 -12.38
C ILE A 165 6.09 19.22 -13.56
N ILE A 166 4.79 19.19 -13.82
CA ILE A 166 4.17 20.13 -14.73
C ILE A 166 4.38 21.50 -14.07
N PRO A 167 5.14 22.43 -14.68
CA PRO A 167 5.09 23.79 -14.23
C PRO A 167 3.64 24.26 -14.32
N SER A 168 3.09 24.74 -13.23
CA SER A 168 1.79 25.43 -13.20
C SER A 168 1.93 26.74 -13.94
N SER A 169 2.09 26.67 -15.26
CA SER A 169 2.04 27.79 -16.18
C SER A 169 0.69 27.74 -16.89
N ALA A 170 -0.39 27.87 -16.10
CA ALA A 170 -1.52 28.59 -16.64
C ALA A 170 -1.09 30.07 -16.65
N PRO A 171 -1.01 30.74 -17.81
CA PRO A 171 -0.89 32.18 -17.84
C PRO A 171 -2.12 32.72 -17.11
N PHE A 172 -1.86 33.37 -16.00
CA PHE A 172 -2.85 34.18 -15.31
C PHE A 172 -3.21 35.31 -16.29
N CYS A 173 -4.28 35.13 -17.07
CA CYS A 173 -4.87 36.20 -17.86
C CYS A 173 -5.31 37.24 -16.83
N ASP A 174 -4.60 38.36 -16.79
CA ASP A 174 -5.00 39.54 -16.03
C ASP A 174 -6.36 40.01 -16.62
N PRO A 175 -7.44 40.06 -15.81
CA PRO A 175 -8.76 40.48 -16.28
C PRO A 175 -8.81 41.95 -16.78
N ARG A 176 -7.68 42.69 -16.76
CA ARG A 176 -7.58 44.11 -17.19
C ARG A 176 -7.12 44.29 -18.62
N GLU A 177 -6.74 43.20 -19.33
CA GLU A 177 -6.26 43.31 -20.72
C GLU A 177 -7.25 42.73 -21.76
N CYS A 178 -8.49 42.46 -21.39
CA CYS A 178 -9.56 42.15 -22.35
C CYS A 178 -10.49 43.35 -22.46
N CYS A 179 -10.07 44.40 -23.21
CA CYS A 179 -10.91 45.40 -23.86
C CYS A 179 -10.57 45.44 -25.36
#